data_c16a4a60653114bb0f43e060e2966f76
#
_entry.id   c16a4a60653114bb0f43e060e2966f76
#
_cell.length_a   1.000
_cell.length_b   1.000
_cell.length_c   1.000
_cell.angle_alpha   90.00
_cell.angle_beta   90.00
_cell.angle_gamma   90.00
#
_symmetry.space_group_name_H-M   'P 1'
#
loop_
_entity.id
_entity.type
_entity.pdbx_description
1 polymer ?
#
loop_
_entity_poly.entity_id
_entity_poly.type
_entity_poly.pdbx_seq_one_letter_code
_entity_poly.pdbx_strand_id
1 'polypeptide(L)'
;SPNLKVLEQLPGSGIRRLLAIGVGCQVQALRTVEATLPLDTLYVLGLPCVDNVSREGLQTFLQSASRSPETVVHYEFMQDFRIHFRHADGAVETVPFFGLDTPALKDVFAPSCLSCFDYTNAGADLVVGYMGAPFGRQWITVRNPRGRQLLALVEPELDVAPVMSRGDRRQAVQQGIGAYDRAVKLPLWLAEVVGWFVQRFGPQGLEYGRFSIDSHFTRNALWLRRQHGEMVERHIPTFAKRIIGRYRLPSP
;
A
#
# COMPACT_ATOMS: atom_id res chain seq x y z
N SER A 1 17.75 1.21 -1.05
CA SER A 1 17.03 -0.06 -1.32
C SER A 1 17.95 -1.02 -2.08
N PRO A 2 17.96 -2.33 -1.74
CA PRO A 2 18.76 -3.32 -2.48
C PRO A 2 18.44 -3.31 -3.99
N ASN A 3 17.19 -3.07 -4.36
CA ASN A 3 16.75 -3.05 -5.76
C ASN A 3 17.44 -1.94 -6.59
N LEU A 4 17.85 -0.84 -5.97
CA LEU A 4 18.55 0.23 -6.67
C LEU A 4 20.05 -0.07 -6.85
N LYS A 5 20.63 -0.98 -6.07
CA LYS A 5 22.04 -1.40 -6.27
C LYS A 5 22.27 -2.11 -7.60
N VAL A 6 21.24 -2.71 -8.17
CA VAL A 6 21.31 -3.31 -9.52
C VAL A 6 21.71 -2.28 -10.58
N LEU A 7 21.39 -1.00 -10.38
CA LEU A 7 21.76 0.05 -11.32
C LEU A 7 23.28 0.23 -11.46
N GLU A 8 24.06 -0.11 -10.42
CA GLU A 8 25.53 -0.07 -10.45
C GLU A 8 26.14 -1.10 -11.41
N GLN A 9 25.37 -2.14 -11.77
CA GLN A 9 25.77 -3.21 -12.68
C GLN A 9 25.45 -2.92 -14.15
N LEU A 10 24.71 -1.84 -14.45
CA LEU A 10 24.31 -1.48 -15.81
C LEU A 10 25.47 -0.99 -16.69
N PRO A 11 26.43 -0.16 -16.19
CA PRO A 11 27.57 0.25 -16.99
C PRO A 11 28.38 -0.94 -17.46
N GLY A 12 28.61 -1.05 -18.77
CA GLY A 12 29.36 -2.15 -19.38
C GLY A 12 28.61 -3.48 -19.53
N SER A 13 27.36 -3.59 -19.04
CA SER A 13 26.56 -4.82 -19.12
C SER A 13 26.00 -5.09 -20.53
N GLY A 14 25.92 -4.09 -21.40
CA GLY A 14 25.23 -4.17 -22.68
C GLY A 14 23.70 -4.11 -22.59
N ILE A 15 23.13 -4.03 -21.37
CA ILE A 15 21.69 -3.92 -21.16
C ILE A 15 21.22 -2.53 -21.60
N ARG A 16 20.29 -2.46 -22.55
CA ARG A 16 19.72 -1.21 -23.09
C ARG A 16 18.26 -1.01 -22.72
N ARG A 17 17.57 -2.07 -22.31
CA ARG A 17 16.16 -2.04 -21.89
C ARG A 17 16.01 -2.74 -20.55
N LEU A 18 15.42 -2.07 -19.58
CA LEU A 18 15.24 -2.58 -18.23
C LEU A 18 13.76 -2.47 -17.82
N LEU A 19 13.22 -3.53 -17.23
CA LEU A 19 11.98 -3.48 -16.46
C LEU A 19 12.31 -3.52 -14.98
N ALA A 20 11.98 -2.45 -14.26
CA ALA A 20 12.11 -2.36 -12.82
C ALA A 20 10.74 -2.52 -12.16
N ILE A 21 10.68 -3.28 -11.06
CA ILE A 21 9.49 -3.44 -10.22
C ILE A 21 9.77 -2.76 -8.88
N GLY A 22 8.84 -1.93 -8.40
CA GLY A 22 9.06 -1.24 -7.12
C GLY A 22 7.85 -0.50 -6.57
N VAL A 23 7.99 -0.10 -5.32
CA VAL A 23 7.01 0.76 -4.63
C VAL A 23 7.31 2.25 -4.87
N GLY A 24 6.38 3.15 -4.56
CA GLY A 24 6.43 4.56 -4.93
C GLY A 24 7.77 5.26 -4.65
N CYS A 25 8.33 5.15 -3.45
CA CYS A 25 9.60 5.79 -3.10
C CYS A 25 10.80 5.24 -3.89
N GLN A 26 10.80 3.94 -4.23
CA GLN A 26 11.83 3.33 -5.07
C GLN A 26 11.70 3.82 -6.51
N VAL A 27 10.48 3.93 -7.01
CA VAL A 27 10.20 4.42 -8.37
C VAL A 27 10.56 5.90 -8.50
N GLN A 28 10.24 6.73 -7.51
CA GLN A 28 10.64 8.13 -7.51
C GLN A 28 12.17 8.28 -7.59
N ALA A 29 12.92 7.52 -6.75
CA ALA A 29 14.37 7.51 -6.80
C ALA A 29 14.90 7.05 -8.17
N LEU A 30 14.31 6.00 -8.74
CA LEU A 30 14.69 5.47 -10.06
C LEU A 30 14.44 6.50 -11.18
N ARG A 31 13.29 7.18 -11.17
CA ARG A 31 12.95 8.23 -12.15
C ARG A 31 13.90 9.44 -12.05
N THR A 32 14.38 9.77 -10.85
CA THR A 32 15.33 10.87 -10.65
C THR A 32 16.65 10.62 -11.38
N VAL A 33 17.10 9.37 -11.48
CA VAL A 33 18.36 9.01 -12.13
C VAL A 33 18.18 8.43 -13.53
N GLU A 34 16.97 8.26 -14.03
CA GLU A 34 16.66 7.62 -15.32
C GLU A 34 17.50 8.19 -16.48
N ALA A 35 17.61 9.52 -16.56
CA ALA A 35 18.33 10.20 -17.64
C ALA A 35 19.86 9.96 -17.61
N THR A 36 20.42 9.49 -16.49
CA THR A 36 21.84 9.20 -16.34
C THR A 36 22.19 7.74 -16.59
N LEU A 37 21.17 6.87 -16.72
CA LEU A 37 21.38 5.45 -16.94
C LEU A 37 21.71 5.16 -18.41
N PRO A 38 22.55 4.15 -18.71
CA PRO A 38 22.93 3.76 -20.07
C PRO A 38 21.80 2.94 -20.75
N LEU A 39 20.54 3.37 -20.62
CA LEU A 39 19.36 2.67 -21.10
C LEU A 39 18.70 3.45 -22.24
N ASP A 40 18.24 2.73 -23.25
CA ASP A 40 17.34 3.28 -24.27
C ASP A 40 15.90 3.38 -23.73
N THR A 41 15.51 2.45 -22.87
CA THR A 41 14.18 2.43 -22.29
C THR A 41 14.19 1.83 -20.88
N LEU A 42 13.61 2.57 -19.94
CA LEU A 42 13.26 2.08 -18.61
C LEU A 42 11.74 1.91 -18.53
N TYR A 43 11.29 0.68 -18.31
CA TYR A 43 9.92 0.37 -17.93
C TYR A 43 9.81 0.23 -16.43
N VAL A 44 8.71 0.68 -15.85
CA VAL A 44 8.49 0.58 -14.40
C VAL A 44 7.11 0.00 -14.13
N LEU A 45 7.12 -1.17 -13.49
CA LEU A 45 5.95 -1.79 -12.90
C LEU A 45 5.85 -1.38 -11.43
N GLY A 46 4.83 -0.62 -11.09
CA GLY A 46 4.58 -0.13 -9.74
C GLY A 46 3.72 -1.07 -8.93
N LEU A 47 3.99 -1.13 -7.63
CA LEU A 47 3.15 -1.79 -6.64
C LEU A 47 2.57 -0.73 -5.70
N PRO A 48 1.25 -0.72 -5.44
CA PRO A 48 0.68 0.15 -4.40
C PRO A 48 1.33 -0.15 -3.05
N CYS A 49 1.63 0.89 -2.29
CA CYS A 49 2.31 0.71 -1.01
C CYS A 49 1.66 1.59 0.05
N VAL A 50 1.20 0.97 1.12
CA VAL A 50 0.65 1.69 2.27
C VAL A 50 1.79 2.19 3.14
N ASP A 51 2.59 1.26 3.66
CA ASP A 51 3.69 1.55 4.58
C ASP A 51 4.76 0.46 4.52
N ASN A 52 5.90 0.76 5.13
CA ASN A 52 6.92 -0.20 5.45
C ASN A 52 7.25 -0.10 6.95
N VAL A 53 7.78 -1.15 7.51
CA VAL A 53 8.16 -1.25 8.91
C VAL A 53 9.68 -1.35 9.05
N SER A 54 10.23 -0.95 10.18
CA SER A 54 11.62 -1.23 10.52
C SER A 54 11.80 -2.75 10.76
N ARG A 55 13.03 -3.20 10.88
CA ARG A 55 13.30 -4.60 11.21
C ARG A 55 12.73 -4.97 12.59
N GLU A 56 12.89 -4.09 13.55
CA GLU A 56 12.34 -4.22 14.90
C GLU A 56 10.80 -4.18 14.85
N GLY A 57 10.24 -3.27 14.06
CA GLY A 57 8.80 -3.18 13.82
C GLY A 57 8.22 -4.45 13.20
N LEU A 58 8.95 -5.09 12.28
CA LEU A 58 8.55 -6.38 11.71
C LEU A 58 8.54 -7.47 12.79
N GLN A 59 9.55 -7.52 13.63
CA GLN A 59 9.60 -8.49 14.74
C GLN A 59 8.44 -8.29 15.70
N THR A 60 8.16 -7.05 16.11
CA THR A 60 7.02 -6.71 16.96
C THR A 60 5.70 -7.13 16.31
N PHE A 61 5.52 -6.87 15.02
CA PHE A 61 4.33 -7.28 14.28
C PHE A 61 4.17 -8.81 14.27
N LEU A 62 5.21 -9.56 13.91
CA LEU A 62 5.14 -11.02 13.88
C LEU A 62 4.85 -11.62 15.26
N GLN A 63 5.50 -11.12 16.30
CA GLN A 63 5.28 -11.55 17.68
C GLN A 63 3.86 -11.26 18.19
N SER A 64 3.24 -10.16 17.73
CA SER A 64 1.89 -9.79 18.15
C SER A 64 0.79 -10.52 17.38
N ALA A 65 1.09 -10.98 16.16
CA ALA A 65 0.08 -11.46 15.21
C ALA A 65 0.15 -12.97 14.94
N SER A 66 1.33 -13.60 14.92
CA SER A 66 1.49 -15.03 14.66
C SER A 66 1.67 -15.84 15.94
N ARG A 67 1.20 -17.09 15.95
CA ARG A 67 1.41 -18.07 17.04
C ARG A 67 2.84 -18.59 17.08
N SER A 68 3.53 -18.61 15.93
CA SER A 68 4.88 -19.12 15.76
C SER A 68 5.71 -18.16 14.89
N PRO A 69 5.98 -16.94 15.40
CA PRO A 69 6.60 -15.86 14.64
C PRO A 69 7.97 -16.21 14.07
N GLU A 70 8.72 -17.08 14.74
CA GLU A 70 10.07 -17.53 14.36
C GLU A 70 10.08 -18.42 13.11
N THR A 71 8.95 -19.04 12.76
CA THR A 71 8.83 -19.92 11.59
C THR A 71 8.20 -19.23 10.39
N VAL A 72 7.75 -17.98 10.53
CA VAL A 72 7.15 -17.21 9.43
C VAL A 72 8.21 -16.85 8.39
N VAL A 73 8.02 -17.30 7.16
CA VAL A 73 8.88 -16.98 6.01
C VAL A 73 8.24 -16.00 5.03
N HIS A 74 6.92 -15.81 5.12
CA HIS A 74 6.18 -14.89 4.27
C HIS A 74 4.86 -14.48 4.91
N TYR A 75 4.39 -13.26 4.64
CA TYR A 75 3.06 -12.81 5.04
C TYR A 75 2.44 -11.88 4.01
N GLU A 76 1.11 -11.90 3.92
CA GLU A 76 0.34 -11.03 3.04
C GLU A 76 -0.95 -10.54 3.74
N PHE A 77 -1.27 -9.26 3.51
CA PHE A 77 -2.58 -8.70 3.83
C PHE A 77 -3.52 -8.93 2.64
N MET A 78 -4.50 -9.80 2.83
CA MET A 78 -5.35 -10.24 1.73
C MET A 78 -6.68 -9.48 1.66
N GLN A 79 -7.36 -9.60 0.51
CA GLN A 79 -8.65 -8.93 0.25
C GLN A 79 -9.80 -9.45 1.13
N ASP A 80 -9.63 -10.57 1.81
CA ASP A 80 -10.58 -11.14 2.77
C ASP A 80 -10.50 -10.51 4.17
N PHE A 81 -9.72 -9.41 4.31
CA PHE A 81 -9.41 -8.76 5.59
C PHE A 81 -8.75 -9.69 6.60
N ARG A 82 -7.92 -10.61 6.11
CA ARG A 82 -7.04 -11.46 6.89
C ARG A 82 -5.59 -11.27 6.51
N ILE A 83 -4.72 -11.61 7.45
CA ILE A 83 -3.30 -11.73 7.22
C ILE A 83 -2.99 -13.21 7.10
N HIS A 84 -2.35 -13.58 6.00
CA HIS A 84 -1.92 -14.95 5.74
C HIS A 84 -0.44 -15.04 6.02
N PHE A 85 -0.05 -15.82 7.03
CA PHE A 85 1.33 -16.16 7.34
C PHE A 85 1.66 -17.51 6.77
N ARG A 86 2.73 -17.62 6.00
CA ARG A 86 3.28 -18.90 5.54
C ARG A 86 4.49 -19.24 6.40
N HIS A 87 4.49 -20.42 6.96
CA HIS A 87 5.56 -20.96 7.79
C HIS A 87 6.56 -21.78 6.97
N ALA A 88 7.74 -22.01 7.53
CA ALA A 88 8.84 -22.73 6.86
C ALA A 88 8.49 -24.19 6.49
N ASP A 89 7.57 -24.80 7.20
CA ASP A 89 7.03 -26.15 6.93
C ASP A 89 5.93 -26.14 5.85
N GLY A 90 5.56 -24.98 5.30
CA GLY A 90 4.51 -24.82 4.30
C GLY A 90 3.12 -24.62 4.88
N ALA A 91 2.95 -24.69 6.22
CA ALA A 91 1.65 -24.38 6.86
C ALA A 91 1.26 -22.92 6.61
N VAL A 92 -0.05 -22.67 6.54
CA VAL A 92 -0.62 -21.32 6.43
C VAL A 92 -1.46 -21.02 7.67
N GLU A 93 -1.04 -20.01 8.42
CA GLU A 93 -1.82 -19.41 9.51
C GLU A 93 -2.57 -18.19 9.01
N THR A 94 -3.83 -18.03 9.38
CA THR A 94 -4.63 -16.83 9.04
C THR A 94 -5.09 -16.12 10.31
N VAL A 95 -4.96 -14.79 10.31
CA VAL A 95 -5.36 -13.94 11.43
C VAL A 95 -6.26 -12.82 10.90
N PRO A 96 -7.41 -12.52 11.55
CA PRO A 96 -8.26 -11.43 11.12
C PRO A 96 -7.53 -10.08 11.30
N PHE A 97 -7.54 -9.24 10.27
CA PHE A 97 -6.88 -7.93 10.26
C PHE A 97 -7.32 -7.06 11.46
N PHE A 98 -8.63 -7.06 11.77
CA PHE A 98 -9.19 -6.28 12.87
C PHE A 98 -8.88 -6.86 14.26
N GLY A 99 -8.26 -8.04 14.34
CA GLY A 99 -7.78 -8.65 15.58
C GLY A 99 -6.34 -8.29 15.95
N LEU A 100 -5.67 -7.50 15.11
CA LEU A 100 -4.31 -7.03 15.40
C LEU A 100 -4.28 -6.17 16.66
N ASP A 101 -3.17 -6.26 17.38
CA ASP A 101 -2.88 -5.42 18.54
C ASP A 101 -2.43 -4.03 18.07
N THR A 102 -3.39 -3.21 17.60
CA THR A 102 -3.13 -1.88 17.06
C THR A 102 -2.34 -0.98 18.02
N PRO A 103 -2.62 -0.95 19.34
CA PRO A 103 -1.79 -0.23 20.29
C PRO A 103 -0.31 -0.63 20.28
N ALA A 104 -0.02 -1.93 20.25
CA ALA A 104 1.36 -2.44 20.21
C ALA A 104 2.06 -2.14 18.87
N LEU A 105 1.28 -1.93 17.80
CA LEU A 105 1.77 -1.69 16.44
C LEU A 105 1.84 -0.20 16.06
N LYS A 106 1.54 0.70 17.00
CA LYS A 106 1.42 2.13 16.71
C LYS A 106 2.71 2.74 16.13
N ASP A 107 3.86 2.33 16.64
CA ASP A 107 5.16 2.94 16.31
C ASP A 107 6.04 2.05 15.40
N VAL A 108 5.47 0.99 14.80
CA VAL A 108 6.25 0.07 13.95
C VAL A 108 6.51 0.62 12.54
N PHE A 109 5.74 1.61 12.10
CA PHE A 109 5.87 2.17 10.76
C PHE A 109 7.04 3.16 10.65
N ALA A 110 7.75 3.09 9.53
CA ALA A 110 8.83 4.04 9.27
C ALA A 110 8.29 5.48 9.13
N PRO A 111 8.89 6.48 9.79
CA PRO A 111 8.42 7.88 9.71
C PRO A 111 8.37 8.41 8.26
N SER A 112 9.26 7.96 7.38
CA SER A 112 9.24 8.27 5.96
C SER A 112 7.98 7.77 5.25
N CYS A 113 7.39 6.66 5.69
CA CYS A 113 6.12 6.14 5.16
C CYS A 113 4.94 6.96 5.66
N LEU A 114 4.95 7.38 6.94
CA LEU A 114 3.93 8.22 7.54
C LEU A 114 3.91 9.66 7.00
N SER A 115 4.91 10.06 6.21
CA SER A 115 4.97 11.32 5.46
C SER A 115 4.78 11.16 3.95
N CYS A 116 4.51 9.95 3.47
CA CYS A 116 4.37 9.63 2.05
C CYS A 116 2.94 9.90 1.54
N PHE A 117 2.83 10.52 0.36
CA PHE A 117 1.56 10.75 -0.34
C PHE A 117 1.54 10.06 -1.73
N ASP A 118 2.35 9.03 -1.92
CA ASP A 118 2.37 8.25 -3.17
C ASP A 118 1.92 6.79 -2.95
N TYR A 119 0.68 6.62 -2.51
CA TYR A 119 0.08 5.29 -2.35
C TYR A 119 0.00 4.51 -3.67
N THR A 120 -0.33 5.20 -4.76
CA THR A 120 -0.65 4.57 -6.06
C THR A 120 0.52 4.47 -7.01
N ASN A 121 1.73 4.79 -6.57
CA ASN A 121 2.94 4.74 -7.39
C ASN A 121 2.81 5.58 -8.68
N ALA A 122 2.69 6.90 -8.50
CA ALA A 122 2.39 7.83 -9.60
C ALA A 122 3.48 7.87 -10.69
N GLY A 123 4.74 7.57 -10.35
CA GLY A 123 5.87 7.53 -11.27
C GLY A 123 6.01 6.26 -12.11
N ALA A 124 5.19 5.23 -11.86
CA ALA A 124 5.23 3.99 -12.63
C ALA A 124 4.60 4.14 -14.03
N ASP A 125 4.92 3.22 -14.94
CA ASP A 125 4.27 3.11 -16.25
C ASP A 125 2.98 2.29 -16.16
N LEU A 126 3.04 1.19 -15.41
CA LEU A 126 1.94 0.28 -15.12
C LEU A 126 1.93 0.00 -13.63
N VAL A 127 0.77 -0.05 -13.00
CA VAL A 127 0.64 -0.39 -11.57
C VAL A 127 -0.27 -1.60 -11.44
N VAL A 128 0.18 -2.58 -10.66
CA VAL A 128 -0.57 -3.81 -10.38
C VAL A 128 -0.72 -3.97 -8.87
N GLY A 129 -1.93 -4.26 -8.41
CA GLY A 129 -2.16 -4.48 -6.99
C GLY A 129 -3.61 -4.72 -6.63
N TYR A 130 -3.85 -5.05 -5.38
CA TYR A 130 -5.17 -5.47 -4.92
C TYR A 130 -6.20 -4.35 -4.94
N MET A 131 -5.93 -3.21 -4.37
CA MET A 131 -6.73 -1.96 -4.32
C MET A 131 -8.26 -2.12 -4.48
N GLY A 132 -8.86 -3.11 -3.79
CA GLY A 132 -10.28 -3.40 -3.86
C GLY A 132 -10.71 -4.38 -4.95
N ALA A 133 -9.78 -5.03 -5.63
CA ALA A 133 -10.10 -6.16 -6.50
C ALA A 133 -10.68 -7.33 -5.66
N PRO A 134 -11.56 -8.16 -6.23
CA PRO A 134 -12.03 -9.36 -5.58
C PRO A 134 -10.87 -10.31 -5.25
N PHE A 135 -11.08 -11.22 -4.30
CA PHE A 135 -10.06 -12.20 -3.91
C PHE A 135 -9.53 -12.97 -5.13
N GLY A 136 -8.21 -13.09 -5.22
CA GLY A 136 -7.51 -13.72 -6.35
C GLY A 136 -7.41 -12.87 -7.62
N ARG A 137 -7.88 -11.62 -7.61
CA ARG A 137 -7.78 -10.68 -8.72
C ARG A 137 -7.00 -9.44 -8.33
N GLN A 138 -6.55 -8.68 -9.35
CA GLN A 138 -5.79 -7.45 -9.14
C GLN A 138 -6.30 -6.34 -10.06
N TRP A 139 -6.12 -5.10 -9.64
CA TRP A 139 -6.27 -3.94 -10.51
C TRP A 139 -5.00 -3.73 -11.31
N ILE A 140 -5.18 -3.41 -12.58
CA ILE A 140 -4.12 -2.93 -13.46
C ILE A 140 -4.44 -1.48 -13.81
N THR A 141 -3.51 -0.57 -13.48
CA THR A 141 -3.63 0.86 -13.80
C THR A 141 -2.56 1.24 -14.82
N VAL A 142 -2.98 1.55 -16.03
CA VAL A 142 -2.10 2.06 -17.10
C VAL A 142 -1.91 3.55 -16.93
N ARG A 143 -0.67 4.01 -16.76
CA ARG A 143 -0.34 5.41 -16.48
C ARG A 143 0.03 6.20 -17.72
N ASN A 144 0.70 5.58 -18.68
CA ASN A 144 1.29 6.24 -19.83
C ASN A 144 1.46 5.26 -21.01
N PRO A 145 1.98 5.71 -22.17
CA PRO A 145 2.21 4.85 -23.33
C PRO A 145 3.12 3.64 -23.09
N ARG A 146 4.17 3.77 -22.24
CA ARG A 146 5.04 2.62 -21.87
C ARG A 146 4.24 1.55 -21.10
N GLY A 147 3.36 1.97 -20.19
CA GLY A 147 2.46 1.05 -19.47
C GLY A 147 1.50 0.33 -20.41
N ARG A 148 1.03 0.99 -21.46
CA ARG A 148 0.20 0.35 -22.49
C ARG A 148 0.98 -0.69 -23.29
N GLN A 149 2.25 -0.42 -23.60
CA GLN A 149 3.13 -1.39 -24.24
C GLN A 149 3.33 -2.63 -23.37
N LEU A 150 3.56 -2.44 -22.05
CA LEU A 150 3.69 -3.56 -21.11
C LEU A 150 2.40 -4.37 -21.01
N LEU A 151 1.24 -3.71 -20.91
CA LEU A 151 -0.04 -4.40 -20.85
C LEU A 151 -0.29 -5.24 -22.11
N ALA A 152 -0.03 -4.69 -23.29
CA ALA A 152 -0.24 -5.38 -24.56
C ALA A 152 0.55 -6.70 -24.70
N LEU A 153 1.67 -6.83 -23.98
CA LEU A 153 2.46 -8.07 -23.99
C LEU A 153 1.77 -9.23 -23.25
N VAL A 154 0.90 -8.93 -22.29
CA VAL A 154 0.26 -9.92 -21.43
C VAL A 154 -1.26 -9.97 -21.57
N GLU A 155 -1.85 -8.97 -22.24
CA GLU A 155 -3.31 -8.83 -22.37
C GLU A 155 -4.01 -10.09 -22.91
N PRO A 156 -3.45 -10.85 -23.88
CA PRO A 156 -4.06 -12.10 -24.34
C PRO A 156 -4.17 -13.19 -23.29
N GLU A 157 -3.34 -13.15 -22.25
CA GLU A 157 -3.30 -14.12 -21.14
C GLU A 157 -4.16 -13.68 -19.94
N LEU A 158 -4.76 -12.47 -20.00
CA LEU A 158 -5.51 -11.92 -18.88
C LEU A 158 -6.99 -12.29 -18.95
N ASP A 159 -7.51 -12.77 -17.82
CA ASP A 159 -8.96 -12.86 -17.59
C ASP A 159 -9.46 -11.53 -17.00
N VAL A 160 -10.04 -10.68 -17.84
CA VAL A 160 -10.46 -9.33 -17.46
C VAL A 160 -11.90 -9.35 -16.94
N ALA A 161 -12.07 -9.04 -15.64
CA ALA A 161 -13.38 -8.89 -15.02
C ALA A 161 -13.96 -7.47 -15.22
N PRO A 162 -15.30 -7.33 -15.21
CA PRO A 162 -15.95 -6.02 -15.21
C PRO A 162 -15.52 -5.18 -14.00
N VAL A 163 -15.36 -3.88 -14.21
CA VAL A 163 -15.03 -2.93 -13.13
C VAL A 163 -16.21 -2.79 -12.20
N MET A 164 -15.99 -3.11 -10.93
CA MET A 164 -16.96 -2.90 -9.86
C MET A 164 -16.64 -1.62 -9.08
N SER A 165 -17.70 -0.86 -8.72
CA SER A 165 -17.57 0.34 -7.88
C SER A 165 -18.83 0.45 -7.02
N ARG A 166 -18.73 0.24 -5.70
CA ARG A 166 -19.86 0.19 -4.78
C ARG A 166 -19.50 0.75 -3.41
N GLY A 167 -20.48 1.32 -2.73
CA GLY A 167 -20.36 1.86 -1.37
C GLY A 167 -19.97 3.33 -1.34
N ASP A 168 -19.87 3.90 -0.14
CA ASP A 168 -19.51 5.30 0.11
C ASP A 168 -18.16 5.37 0.83
N ARG A 169 -17.10 5.64 0.05
CA ARG A 169 -15.76 5.79 0.60
C ARG A 169 -15.63 7.03 1.50
N ARG A 170 -16.38 8.11 1.20
CA ARG A 170 -16.25 9.36 1.98
C ARG A 170 -16.76 9.15 3.40
N GLN A 171 -17.91 8.50 3.53
CA GLN A 171 -18.45 8.12 4.82
C GLN A 171 -17.48 7.18 5.57
N ALA A 172 -16.96 6.15 4.90
CA ALA A 172 -16.04 5.19 5.49
C ALA A 172 -14.74 5.86 5.98
N VAL A 173 -14.12 6.74 5.18
CA VAL A 173 -12.92 7.50 5.58
C VAL A 173 -13.23 8.41 6.77
N GLN A 174 -14.35 9.17 6.71
CA GLN A 174 -14.72 10.09 7.78
C GLN A 174 -14.95 9.35 9.12
N GLN A 175 -15.55 8.17 9.08
CA GLN A 175 -15.74 7.30 10.25
C GLN A 175 -14.42 6.72 10.76
N GLY A 176 -13.49 6.40 9.84
CA GLY A 176 -12.16 5.87 10.15
C GLY A 176 -11.19 6.90 10.72
N ILE A 177 -11.43 8.22 10.50
CA ILE A 177 -10.57 9.27 11.03
C ILE A 177 -10.53 9.21 12.57
N GLY A 178 -9.32 9.09 13.12
CA GLY A 178 -9.11 8.93 14.55
C GLY A 178 -9.47 7.54 15.12
N ALA A 179 -9.95 6.61 14.30
CA ALA A 179 -10.20 5.23 14.75
C ALA A 179 -8.89 4.54 15.16
N TYR A 180 -7.81 4.81 14.46
CA TYR A 180 -6.48 4.28 14.79
C TYR A 180 -6.04 4.64 16.23
N ASP A 181 -6.30 5.88 16.67
CA ASP A 181 -5.92 6.34 18.01
C ASP A 181 -6.81 5.74 19.12
N ARG A 182 -8.02 5.32 18.76
CA ARG A 182 -9.00 4.72 19.66
C ARG A 182 -9.07 3.21 19.53
N ALA A 183 -8.32 2.64 18.58
CA ALA A 183 -8.32 1.22 18.34
C ALA A 183 -7.80 0.47 19.57
N VAL A 184 -8.47 -0.61 19.87
CA VAL A 184 -8.11 -1.58 20.90
C VAL A 184 -8.00 -2.94 20.25
N LYS A 185 -7.24 -3.84 20.89
CA LYS A 185 -7.20 -5.23 20.45
C LYS A 185 -8.59 -5.86 20.60
N LEU A 186 -9.19 -6.26 19.49
CA LEU A 186 -10.48 -6.96 19.53
C LEU A 186 -10.30 -8.46 19.79
N PRO A 187 -11.23 -9.10 20.52
CA PRO A 187 -11.31 -10.55 20.54
C PRO A 187 -11.45 -11.11 19.13
N LEU A 188 -10.83 -12.25 18.82
CA LEU A 188 -10.77 -12.78 17.45
C LEU A 188 -12.16 -12.96 16.82
N TRP A 189 -13.13 -13.48 17.60
CA TRP A 189 -14.50 -13.64 17.09
C TRP A 189 -15.16 -12.32 16.67
N LEU A 190 -14.93 -11.24 17.43
CA LEU A 190 -15.45 -9.91 17.09
C LEU A 190 -14.72 -9.32 15.88
N ALA A 191 -13.40 -9.53 15.79
CA ALA A 191 -12.60 -9.13 14.64
C ALA A 191 -13.08 -9.80 13.33
N GLU A 192 -13.46 -11.07 13.38
CA GLU A 192 -14.09 -11.79 12.26
C GLU A 192 -15.43 -11.17 11.84
N VAL A 193 -16.29 -10.88 12.82
CA VAL A 193 -17.59 -10.22 12.57
C VAL A 193 -17.39 -8.85 11.94
N VAL A 194 -16.47 -8.05 12.47
CA VAL A 194 -16.14 -6.72 11.90
C VAL A 194 -15.60 -6.86 10.46
N GLY A 195 -14.68 -7.81 10.22
CA GLY A 195 -14.15 -8.10 8.89
C GLY A 195 -15.26 -8.45 7.90
N TRP A 196 -16.19 -9.31 8.29
CA TRP A 196 -17.34 -9.68 7.47
C TRP A 196 -18.23 -8.48 7.14
N PHE A 197 -18.53 -7.61 8.13
CA PHE A 197 -19.33 -6.40 7.91
C PHE A 197 -18.61 -5.42 6.95
N VAL A 198 -17.33 -5.20 7.13
CA VAL A 198 -16.57 -4.31 6.26
C VAL A 198 -16.51 -4.85 4.82
N GLN A 199 -16.31 -6.16 4.66
CA GLN A 199 -16.32 -6.80 3.35
C GLN A 199 -17.69 -6.72 2.67
N ARG A 200 -18.77 -6.85 3.43
CA ARG A 200 -20.15 -6.91 2.90
C ARG A 200 -20.74 -5.54 2.62
N PHE A 201 -20.47 -4.54 3.45
CA PHE A 201 -21.14 -3.24 3.47
C PHE A 201 -20.21 -2.06 3.25
N GLY A 202 -18.90 -2.24 3.38
CA GLY A 202 -17.90 -1.22 3.12
C GLY A 202 -17.74 -0.90 1.63
N PRO A 203 -16.87 0.05 1.30
CA PRO A 203 -16.48 0.33 -0.07
C PRO A 203 -15.93 -0.91 -0.77
N GLN A 204 -16.29 -1.12 -2.03
CA GLN A 204 -15.86 -2.27 -2.83
C GLN A 204 -15.36 -1.82 -4.21
N GLY A 205 -14.49 -2.62 -4.80
CA GLY A 205 -13.97 -2.35 -6.13
C GLY A 205 -13.22 -1.01 -6.18
N LEU A 206 -13.55 -0.18 -7.14
CA LEU A 206 -12.90 1.12 -7.35
C LEU A 206 -13.09 2.08 -6.17
N GLU A 207 -14.25 2.01 -5.47
CA GLU A 207 -14.47 2.81 -4.27
C GLU A 207 -13.58 2.37 -3.11
N TYR A 208 -13.24 1.08 -2.98
CA TYR A 208 -12.26 0.62 -1.99
C TYR A 208 -10.84 1.12 -2.33
N GLY A 209 -10.43 1.07 -3.60
CA GLY A 209 -9.14 1.63 -4.01
C GLY A 209 -9.03 3.13 -3.69
N ARG A 210 -10.10 3.88 -3.96
CA ARG A 210 -10.18 5.31 -3.61
C ARG A 210 -10.24 5.54 -2.09
N PHE A 211 -10.94 4.68 -1.35
CA PHE A 211 -10.94 4.67 0.11
C PHE A 211 -9.53 4.51 0.67
N SER A 212 -8.76 3.56 0.14
CA SER A 212 -7.38 3.32 0.58
C SER A 212 -6.48 4.54 0.36
N ILE A 213 -6.61 5.23 -0.78
CA ILE A 213 -5.88 6.47 -1.07
C ILE A 213 -6.27 7.57 -0.08
N ASP A 214 -7.57 7.81 0.07
CA ASP A 214 -8.09 8.90 0.89
C ASP A 214 -7.76 8.66 2.38
N SER A 215 -7.85 7.42 2.86
CA SER A 215 -7.48 7.01 4.23
C SER A 215 -5.98 7.17 4.47
N HIS A 216 -5.14 6.74 3.54
CA HIS A 216 -3.70 6.89 3.65
C HIS A 216 -3.30 8.36 3.75
N PHE A 217 -3.86 9.22 2.90
CA PHE A 217 -3.53 10.65 2.89
C PHE A 217 -4.04 11.38 4.13
N THR A 218 -5.24 11.07 4.60
CA THR A 218 -5.79 11.68 5.83
C THR A 218 -5.01 11.26 7.07
N ARG A 219 -4.65 9.98 7.20
CA ARG A 219 -3.82 9.46 8.28
C ARG A 219 -2.45 10.13 8.30
N ASN A 220 -1.77 10.18 7.16
CA ASN A 220 -0.44 10.77 7.07
C ASN A 220 -0.45 12.27 7.34
N ALA A 221 -1.47 12.99 6.86
CA ALA A 221 -1.64 14.41 7.20
C ALA A 221 -1.86 14.63 8.70
N LEU A 222 -2.67 13.80 9.35
CA LEU A 222 -2.88 13.88 10.80
C LEU A 222 -1.60 13.59 11.58
N TRP A 223 -0.85 12.56 11.18
CA TRP A 223 0.43 12.24 11.81
C TRP A 223 1.42 13.41 11.68
N LEU A 224 1.58 13.96 10.47
CA LEU A 224 2.46 15.09 10.22
C LEU A 224 2.09 16.33 11.05
N ARG A 225 0.80 16.66 11.14
CA ARG A 225 0.32 17.78 11.96
C ARG A 225 0.65 17.60 13.44
N ARG A 226 0.51 16.39 13.96
CA ARG A 226 0.84 16.06 15.36
C ARG A 226 2.34 16.17 15.64
N GLN A 227 3.19 15.78 14.70
CA GLN A 227 4.63 15.80 14.87
C GLN A 227 5.26 17.18 14.65
N HIS A 228 4.71 17.96 13.72
CA HIS A 228 5.35 19.18 13.21
C HIS A 228 4.46 20.41 13.22
N GLY A 229 3.25 20.31 13.75
CA GLY A 229 2.28 21.40 13.79
C GLY A 229 1.86 21.88 12.40
N GLU A 230 1.28 23.10 12.35
CA GLU A 230 0.74 23.68 11.11
C GLU A 230 1.81 24.00 10.05
N MET A 231 3.07 24.15 10.45
CA MET A 231 4.17 24.44 9.51
C MET A 231 4.31 23.39 8.41
N VAL A 232 3.88 22.17 8.68
CA VAL A 232 3.94 21.05 7.71
C VAL A 232 2.97 21.22 6.55
N GLU A 233 1.92 22.01 6.70
CA GLU A 233 0.89 22.20 5.68
C GLU A 233 1.45 22.64 4.33
N ARG A 234 2.51 23.46 4.32
CA ARG A 234 3.18 23.90 3.10
C ARG A 234 3.89 22.78 2.33
N HIS A 235 4.27 21.72 3.04
CA HIS A 235 5.00 20.58 2.48
C HIS A 235 4.08 19.44 1.98
N ILE A 236 2.80 19.47 2.34
CA ILE A 236 1.83 18.51 1.80
C ILE A 236 1.57 18.85 0.31
N PRO A 237 1.72 17.89 -0.61
CA PRO A 237 1.47 18.13 -2.04
C PRO A 237 0.06 18.64 -2.33
N THR A 238 -0.10 19.52 -3.31
CA THR A 238 -1.38 20.13 -3.65
C THR A 238 -2.47 19.11 -3.99
N PHE A 239 -2.12 18.01 -4.66
CA PHE A 239 -3.08 16.97 -4.98
C PHE A 239 -3.57 16.24 -3.71
N ALA A 240 -2.68 16.03 -2.72
CA ALA A 240 -3.05 15.44 -1.45
C ALA A 240 -3.93 16.40 -0.63
N LYS A 241 -3.61 17.71 -0.59
CA LYS A 241 -4.46 18.73 0.04
C LYS A 241 -5.89 18.71 -0.51
N ARG A 242 -6.07 18.56 -1.82
CA ARG A 242 -7.40 18.47 -2.44
C ARG A 242 -8.20 17.25 -1.99
N ILE A 243 -7.53 16.16 -1.70
CA ILE A 243 -8.17 14.95 -1.18
C ILE A 243 -8.49 15.13 0.30
N ILE A 244 -7.50 15.52 1.10
CA ILE A 244 -7.62 15.74 2.55
C ILE A 244 -8.70 16.75 2.87
N GLY A 245 -8.80 17.85 2.12
CA GLY A 245 -9.80 18.90 2.30
C GLY A 245 -11.26 18.46 2.09
N ARG A 246 -11.50 17.23 1.66
CA ARG A 246 -12.85 16.63 1.60
C ARG A 246 -13.34 16.10 2.95
N TYR A 247 -12.44 16.02 3.93
CA TYR A 247 -12.66 15.39 5.22
C TYR A 247 -12.50 16.39 6.37
N ARG A 248 -13.27 16.19 7.42
CA ARG A 248 -13.13 16.96 8.67
C ARG A 248 -12.08 16.27 9.53
N LEU A 249 -10.88 16.83 9.54
CA LEU A 249 -9.82 16.33 10.40
C LEU A 249 -9.97 16.94 11.80
N PRO A 250 -9.69 16.19 12.88
CA PRO A 250 -9.59 16.76 14.22
C PRO A 250 -8.46 17.79 14.27
N SER A 251 -8.64 18.79 15.13
CA SER A 251 -7.55 19.69 15.46
C SER A 251 -6.38 18.93 16.08
N PRO A 252 -5.15 19.35 15.86
CA PRO A 252 -3.98 18.73 16.44
C PRO A 252 -3.99 18.71 17.95
#